data_c6045e41e950aa408e516632946a26d8
#
_entry.id   c6045e41e950aa408e516632946a26d8
#
_cell.length_a   1.000
_cell.length_b   1.000
_cell.length_c   1.000
_cell.angle_alpha   90.00
_cell.angle_beta   90.00
_cell.angle_gamma   90.00
#
_symmetry.space_group_name_H-M   'P 1'
#
loop_
_entity.id
_entity.type
_entity.pdbx_description
1 polymer ?
#
loop_
_entity_poly.entity_id
_entity_poly.type
_entity_poly.pdbx_seq_one_letter_code
_entity_poly.pdbx_strand_id
1 'polypeptide(L)'
;SAYKEYQYYAAFKAFVMKYRHVRSMTNALDAAKPLVLHNPEALDSNPMLLNTPGGTYYLPEGLNGWKPTDPADLLTKVTAVVPSDAGKDLWENALQLFFCGDQSLIDYVQMICGLCIVGKVYLEAMIIAYGDGRNGKSTFWNVIYKVLGSYSGNISADALTVNCKRNVKPEMAELKGKRMIIAAELQEGMRLNTSVVKQLCSTDPIFAEKKFKAPFHFEPSHTLVLYTNHLPKVGASDDGTWRRLIVIPFHAKIQGSKDIKNYTQHLVDHAGGAVLSWLIEGARKVIAANYQINRPQCVLDAIGAYREGNDWLGNFINECCEVDKSYQEKSGELYNRYREYCNENGEYTRSTSDFYAALEQAGFKKTRTHSARYIMGLQLKNDILD
;
A
#
# COMPACT_ATOMS: atom_id res chain seq x y z
N SER A 1 -18.62 -41.64 -55.53
CA SER A 1 -17.29 -41.21 -55.50
C SER A 1 -17.10 -39.68 -55.45
N ALA A 2 -16.61 -38.95 -56.42
CA ALA A 2 -16.34 -37.50 -56.31
C ALA A 2 -17.54 -36.64 -55.89
N TYR A 3 -18.78 -36.96 -56.33
CA TYR A 3 -19.98 -36.25 -55.95
C TYR A 3 -20.34 -36.43 -54.47
N LYS A 4 -20.16 -37.61 -53.90
CA LYS A 4 -20.37 -37.86 -52.46
C LYS A 4 -19.34 -37.12 -51.61
N GLU A 5 -18.13 -37.06 -52.04
CA GLU A 5 -17.05 -36.33 -51.39
C GLU A 5 -17.31 -34.82 -51.41
N TYR A 6 -17.74 -34.26 -52.54
CA TYR A 6 -18.16 -32.88 -52.63
C TYR A 6 -19.33 -32.55 -51.68
N GLN A 7 -20.36 -33.40 -51.61
CA GLN A 7 -21.47 -33.21 -50.69
C GLN A 7 -21.00 -33.21 -49.21
N TYR A 8 -20.09 -34.10 -48.85
CA TYR A 8 -19.51 -34.16 -47.52
C TYR A 8 -18.75 -32.85 -47.18
N TYR A 9 -17.90 -32.38 -48.07
CA TYR A 9 -17.17 -31.11 -47.85
C TYR A 9 -18.10 -29.90 -47.81
N ALA A 10 -19.13 -29.85 -48.62
CA ALA A 10 -20.13 -28.79 -48.58
C ALA A 10 -20.91 -28.77 -47.27
N ALA A 11 -21.33 -29.94 -46.77
CA ALA A 11 -22.01 -30.10 -45.51
C ALA A 11 -21.08 -29.73 -44.31
N PHE A 12 -19.83 -30.18 -44.38
CA PHE A 12 -18.82 -29.84 -43.37
C PHE A 12 -18.53 -28.34 -43.33
N LYS A 13 -18.37 -27.70 -44.48
CA LYS A 13 -18.19 -26.26 -44.59
C LYS A 13 -19.39 -25.51 -43.99
N ALA A 14 -20.62 -25.91 -44.32
CA ALA A 14 -21.83 -25.30 -43.75
C ALA A 14 -21.91 -25.47 -42.23
N PHE A 15 -21.56 -26.65 -41.70
CA PHE A 15 -21.46 -26.92 -40.29
C PHE A 15 -20.43 -26.00 -39.64
N VAL A 16 -19.20 -25.90 -40.11
CA VAL A 16 -18.16 -25.04 -39.58
C VAL A 16 -18.60 -23.58 -39.57
N MET A 17 -19.18 -23.10 -40.71
CA MET A 17 -19.65 -21.72 -40.80
C MET A 17 -20.77 -21.42 -39.81
N LYS A 18 -21.70 -22.35 -39.59
CA LYS A 18 -22.80 -22.23 -38.59
C LYS A 18 -22.24 -22.07 -37.15
N TYR A 19 -21.21 -22.86 -36.81
CA TYR A 19 -20.65 -22.85 -35.43
C TYR A 19 -19.59 -21.78 -35.20
N ARG A 20 -19.18 -21.05 -36.25
CA ARG A 20 -18.32 -19.85 -36.11
C ARG A 20 -19.07 -18.59 -35.69
N HIS A 21 -20.40 -18.61 -35.65
CA HIS A 21 -21.17 -17.48 -35.15
C HIS A 21 -20.98 -17.31 -33.62
N VAL A 22 -20.84 -16.06 -33.17
CA VAL A 22 -20.63 -15.69 -31.75
C VAL A 22 -21.65 -16.37 -30.84
N ARG A 23 -22.92 -16.37 -31.23
CA ARG A 23 -24.00 -17.03 -30.50
C ARG A 23 -23.76 -18.52 -30.27
N SER A 24 -23.29 -19.24 -31.30
CA SER A 24 -23.01 -20.68 -31.19
C SER A 24 -21.82 -20.94 -30.26
N MET A 25 -20.76 -20.11 -30.36
CA MET A 25 -19.62 -20.18 -29.44
C MET A 25 -20.02 -19.88 -28.01
N THR A 26 -20.85 -18.85 -27.78
CA THR A 26 -21.35 -18.52 -26.45
C THR A 26 -22.17 -19.66 -25.86
N ASN A 27 -23.11 -20.25 -26.65
CA ASN A 27 -23.92 -21.39 -26.22
C ASN A 27 -23.05 -22.60 -25.86
N ALA A 28 -22.01 -22.89 -26.66
CA ALA A 28 -21.07 -23.99 -26.37
C ALA A 28 -20.30 -23.73 -25.07
N LEU A 29 -19.83 -22.49 -24.85
CA LEU A 29 -19.17 -22.10 -23.61
C LEU A 29 -20.12 -22.21 -22.40
N ASP A 30 -21.38 -21.77 -22.55
CA ASP A 30 -22.36 -21.87 -21.47
C ASP A 30 -22.70 -23.33 -21.15
N ALA A 31 -22.79 -24.20 -22.15
CA ALA A 31 -22.98 -25.63 -21.95
C ALA A 31 -21.75 -26.32 -21.31
N ALA A 32 -20.54 -25.82 -21.55
CA ALA A 32 -19.31 -26.34 -20.97
C ALA A 32 -19.09 -25.90 -19.49
N LYS A 33 -19.66 -24.77 -19.06
CA LYS A 33 -19.46 -24.23 -17.70
C LYS A 33 -19.70 -25.25 -16.58
N PRO A 34 -20.82 -26.02 -16.57
CA PRO A 34 -21.04 -27.03 -15.53
C PRO A 34 -20.00 -28.16 -15.53
N LEU A 35 -19.40 -28.45 -16.69
CA LEU A 35 -18.40 -29.54 -16.84
C LEU A 35 -17.02 -29.16 -16.30
N VAL A 36 -16.74 -27.83 -16.24
CA VAL A 36 -15.49 -27.28 -15.73
C VAL A 36 -15.69 -26.47 -14.44
N LEU A 37 -16.79 -26.73 -13.73
CA LEU A 37 -17.07 -26.10 -12.47
C LEU A 37 -15.98 -26.39 -11.46
N HIS A 38 -15.38 -25.33 -10.91
CA HIS A 38 -14.36 -25.41 -9.90
C HIS A 38 -14.70 -24.45 -8.76
N ASN A 39 -14.25 -24.78 -7.51
CA ASN A 39 -14.45 -23.87 -6.40
C ASN A 39 -13.57 -22.60 -6.61
N PRO A 40 -14.17 -21.41 -6.73
CA PRO A 40 -13.41 -20.18 -6.91
C PRO A 40 -12.43 -19.86 -5.77
N GLU A 41 -12.67 -20.40 -4.57
CA GLU A 41 -11.81 -20.19 -3.40
C GLU A 41 -10.52 -21.04 -3.48
N ALA A 42 -10.51 -22.09 -4.30
CA ALA A 42 -9.32 -22.89 -4.55
C ALA A 42 -8.32 -22.19 -5.48
N LEU A 43 -8.78 -21.22 -6.26
CA LEU A 43 -7.93 -20.46 -7.18
C LEU A 43 -6.99 -19.54 -6.39
N ASP A 44 -5.70 -19.54 -6.75
CA ASP A 44 -4.66 -18.72 -6.11
C ASP A 44 -4.54 -18.94 -4.58
N SER A 45 -5.01 -20.09 -4.06
CA SER A 45 -5.12 -20.36 -2.62
C SER A 45 -3.77 -20.62 -1.93
N ASN A 46 -2.75 -21.06 -2.65
CA ASN A 46 -1.42 -21.26 -2.06
C ASN A 46 -0.62 -19.94 -2.07
N PRO A 47 -0.43 -19.29 -0.89
CA PRO A 47 0.23 -17.99 -0.82
C PRO A 47 1.74 -18.05 -1.11
N MET A 48 2.34 -19.26 -1.04
CA MET A 48 3.79 -19.46 -1.21
C MET A 48 4.20 -19.77 -2.65
N LEU A 49 3.24 -19.93 -3.56
CA LEU A 49 3.54 -20.15 -4.97
C LEU A 49 3.47 -18.83 -5.76
N LEU A 50 4.49 -18.57 -6.55
CA LEU A 50 4.55 -17.44 -7.47
C LEU A 50 4.68 -17.96 -8.90
N ASN A 51 3.66 -17.72 -9.73
CA ASN A 51 3.66 -18.13 -11.13
C ASN A 51 4.34 -17.08 -12.01
N THR A 52 5.20 -17.55 -12.93
CA THR A 52 5.91 -16.72 -13.91
C THR A 52 5.72 -17.31 -15.31
N PRO A 53 6.00 -16.58 -16.40
CA PRO A 53 5.97 -17.14 -17.76
C PRO A 53 6.90 -18.35 -17.98
N GLY A 54 7.90 -18.52 -17.11
CA GLY A 54 8.90 -19.60 -17.19
C GLY A 54 8.75 -20.72 -16.17
N GLY A 55 7.66 -20.75 -15.40
CA GLY A 55 7.42 -21.74 -14.34
C GLY A 55 6.96 -21.13 -13.02
N THR A 56 6.76 -21.97 -12.02
CA THR A 56 6.27 -21.58 -10.70
C THR A 56 7.39 -21.67 -9.67
N TYR A 57 7.46 -20.70 -8.76
CA TYR A 57 8.44 -20.64 -7.69
C TYR A 57 7.78 -20.89 -6.33
N TYR A 58 8.35 -21.79 -5.53
CA TYR A 58 8.01 -21.95 -4.12
C TYR A 58 8.87 -21.01 -3.28
N LEU A 59 8.27 -19.92 -2.82
CA LEU A 59 8.96 -18.77 -2.22
C LEU A 59 9.86 -19.10 -1.02
N PRO A 60 9.51 -20.08 -0.12
CA PRO A 60 10.40 -20.47 0.98
C PRO A 60 11.78 -20.96 0.52
N GLU A 61 11.89 -21.53 -0.68
CA GLU A 61 13.13 -22.01 -1.27
C GLU A 61 13.83 -20.99 -2.17
N GLY A 62 13.19 -19.79 -2.35
CA GLY A 62 13.73 -18.73 -3.19
C GLY A 62 13.85 -19.16 -4.65
N LEU A 63 14.96 -18.81 -5.30
CA LEU A 63 15.20 -19.17 -6.70
C LEU A 63 15.38 -20.68 -6.92
N ASN A 64 15.73 -21.45 -5.89
CA ASN A 64 15.85 -22.89 -5.95
C ASN A 64 14.47 -23.59 -5.95
N GLY A 65 13.40 -22.90 -5.53
CA GLY A 65 12.04 -23.42 -5.48
C GLY A 65 11.32 -23.45 -6.83
N TRP A 66 12.05 -23.38 -7.95
CA TRP A 66 11.46 -23.46 -9.28
C TRP A 66 10.89 -24.85 -9.60
N LYS A 67 9.72 -24.87 -10.21
CA LYS A 67 9.10 -26.05 -10.82
C LYS A 67 8.40 -25.69 -12.12
N PRO A 68 8.16 -26.65 -13.04
CA PRO A 68 7.30 -26.43 -14.19
C PRO A 68 5.91 -25.94 -13.75
N THR A 69 5.26 -25.14 -14.59
CA THR A 69 3.86 -24.74 -14.39
C THR A 69 2.96 -25.97 -14.36
N ASP A 70 2.16 -26.10 -13.32
CA ASP A 70 1.19 -27.20 -13.16
C ASP A 70 -0.23 -26.62 -13.03
N PRO A 71 -1.17 -27.01 -13.90
CA PRO A 71 -2.57 -26.60 -13.77
C PRO A 71 -3.21 -26.97 -12.42
N ALA A 72 -2.70 -28.03 -11.75
CA ALA A 72 -3.16 -28.43 -10.43
C ALA A 72 -2.84 -27.41 -9.32
N ASP A 73 -1.89 -26.49 -9.54
CA ASP A 73 -1.62 -25.37 -8.63
C ASP A 73 -2.73 -24.32 -8.63
N LEU A 74 -3.63 -24.34 -9.60
CA LEU A 74 -4.78 -23.45 -9.76
C LEU A 74 -4.42 -21.95 -9.72
N LEU A 75 -3.23 -21.58 -10.23
CA LEU A 75 -2.74 -20.21 -10.26
C LEU A 75 -3.32 -19.47 -11.45
N THR A 76 -3.99 -18.35 -11.19
CA THR A 76 -4.60 -17.48 -12.22
C THR A 76 -3.81 -16.22 -12.48
N LYS A 77 -2.84 -15.91 -11.63
CA LYS A 77 -1.96 -14.75 -11.74
C LYS A 77 -0.62 -15.15 -12.32
N VAL A 78 0.06 -14.19 -12.93
CA VAL A 78 1.39 -14.39 -13.51
C VAL A 78 2.19 -13.09 -13.46
N THR A 79 3.50 -13.18 -13.23
CA THR A 79 4.41 -12.04 -13.34
C THR A 79 4.62 -11.65 -14.81
N ALA A 80 5.09 -10.43 -15.06
CA ALA A 80 5.35 -9.97 -16.42
C ALA A 80 6.66 -10.53 -17.02
N VAL A 81 7.55 -11.02 -16.19
CA VAL A 81 8.91 -11.46 -16.55
C VAL A 81 9.26 -12.77 -15.84
N VAL A 82 10.32 -13.41 -16.33
CA VAL A 82 10.94 -14.58 -15.71
C VAL A 82 12.14 -14.12 -14.87
N PRO A 83 12.40 -14.68 -13.70
CA PRO A 83 13.61 -14.39 -12.92
C PRO A 83 14.88 -14.71 -13.71
N SER A 84 15.87 -13.84 -13.64
CA SER A 84 17.18 -14.02 -14.26
C SER A 84 18.22 -13.12 -13.63
N ASP A 85 19.50 -13.34 -13.94
CA ASP A 85 20.60 -12.44 -13.54
C ASP A 85 20.84 -11.33 -14.57
N ALA A 86 20.13 -11.31 -15.70
CA ALA A 86 20.28 -10.28 -16.71
C ALA A 86 19.93 -8.90 -16.15
N GLY A 87 20.86 -7.95 -16.23
CA GLY A 87 20.71 -6.60 -15.71
C GLY A 87 20.84 -6.48 -14.18
N LYS A 88 21.42 -7.47 -13.50
CA LYS A 88 21.62 -7.44 -12.05
C LYS A 88 22.41 -6.20 -11.62
N ASP A 89 23.54 -5.90 -12.27
CA ASP A 89 24.34 -4.71 -11.96
C ASP A 89 23.54 -3.42 -12.18
N LEU A 90 22.68 -3.38 -13.22
CA LEU A 90 21.82 -2.22 -13.49
C LEU A 90 20.81 -2.00 -12.34
N TRP A 91 20.21 -3.08 -11.84
CA TRP A 91 19.28 -3.01 -10.71
C TRP A 91 20.01 -2.63 -9.41
N GLU A 92 21.14 -3.25 -9.12
CA GLU A 92 21.95 -2.94 -7.93
C GLU A 92 22.40 -1.48 -7.92
N ASN A 93 22.89 -0.97 -9.06
CA ASN A 93 23.25 0.45 -9.20
C ASN A 93 22.02 1.37 -8.99
N ALA A 94 20.85 0.98 -9.46
CA ALA A 94 19.63 1.74 -9.22
C ALA A 94 19.26 1.76 -7.73
N LEU A 95 19.39 0.65 -7.01
CA LEU A 95 19.17 0.57 -5.56
C LEU A 95 20.17 1.47 -4.81
N GLN A 96 21.44 1.42 -5.16
CA GLN A 96 22.48 2.30 -4.55
C GLN A 96 22.16 3.78 -4.78
N LEU A 97 21.64 4.12 -5.95
CA LEU A 97 21.22 5.49 -6.25
C LEU A 97 19.98 5.91 -5.42
N PHE A 98 18.93 5.08 -5.38
CA PHE A 98 17.67 5.42 -4.72
C PHE A 98 17.81 5.52 -3.20
N PHE A 99 18.65 4.68 -2.61
CA PHE A 99 18.86 4.59 -1.16
C PHE A 99 20.19 5.19 -0.69
N CYS A 100 20.85 6.00 -1.52
CA CYS A 100 22.08 6.73 -1.19
C CYS A 100 23.21 5.83 -0.66
N GLY A 101 23.29 4.57 -1.10
CA GLY A 101 24.31 3.62 -0.68
C GLY A 101 24.08 2.99 0.70
N ASP A 102 22.94 3.26 1.35
CA ASP A 102 22.62 2.64 2.65
C ASP A 102 22.23 1.16 2.46
N GLN A 103 23.21 0.26 2.66
CA GLN A 103 23.01 -1.17 2.49
C GLN A 103 22.01 -1.72 3.50
N SER A 104 21.96 -1.20 4.72
CA SER A 104 21.01 -1.66 5.73
C SER A 104 19.57 -1.36 5.34
N LEU A 105 19.33 -0.20 4.74
CA LEU A 105 18.04 0.19 4.20
C LEU A 105 17.68 -0.64 2.95
N ILE A 106 18.64 -0.91 2.05
CA ILE A 106 18.44 -1.76 0.86
C ILE A 106 18.03 -3.17 1.28
N ASP A 107 18.72 -3.79 2.25
CA ASP A 107 18.42 -5.12 2.75
C ASP A 107 17.05 -5.17 3.44
N TYR A 108 16.71 -4.16 4.22
CA TYR A 108 15.39 -4.00 4.82
C TYR A 108 14.29 -3.89 3.76
N VAL A 109 14.48 -3.02 2.77
CA VAL A 109 13.51 -2.80 1.69
C VAL A 109 13.37 -4.06 0.83
N GLN A 110 14.43 -4.86 0.65
CA GLN A 110 14.32 -6.14 -0.03
C GLN A 110 13.34 -7.09 0.68
N MET A 111 13.43 -7.19 2.00
CA MET A 111 12.50 -8.03 2.78
C MET A 111 11.07 -7.49 2.75
N ILE A 112 10.90 -6.17 2.83
CA ILE A 112 9.58 -5.51 2.68
C ILE A 112 8.98 -5.79 1.30
N CYS A 113 9.77 -5.67 0.23
CA CYS A 113 9.33 -5.99 -1.13
C CYS A 113 9.07 -7.50 -1.31
N GLY A 114 9.77 -8.35 -0.56
CA GLY A 114 9.49 -9.78 -0.48
C GLY A 114 8.09 -10.08 0.05
N LEU A 115 7.58 -9.31 1.02
CA LEU A 115 6.18 -9.42 1.47
C LEU A 115 5.19 -9.11 0.34
N CYS A 116 5.55 -8.21 -0.59
CA CYS A 116 4.72 -7.84 -1.72
C CYS A 116 4.52 -8.96 -2.76
N ILE A 117 5.18 -10.10 -2.61
CA ILE A 117 5.00 -11.26 -3.49
C ILE A 117 4.48 -12.51 -2.76
N VAL A 118 4.32 -12.45 -1.44
CA VAL A 118 3.65 -13.49 -0.65
C VAL A 118 2.14 -13.26 -0.71
N GLY A 119 1.38 -14.30 -1.01
CA GLY A 119 -0.08 -14.22 -1.23
C GLY A 119 -0.92 -14.20 0.05
N LYS A 120 -0.39 -13.69 1.16
CA LYS A 120 -1.09 -13.57 2.45
C LYS A 120 -0.49 -12.41 3.26
N VAL A 121 -1.32 -11.74 4.03
CA VAL A 121 -0.89 -10.68 4.94
C VAL A 121 -0.28 -11.32 6.19
N TYR A 122 1.03 -11.20 6.36
CA TYR A 122 1.76 -11.59 7.57
C TYR A 122 2.19 -10.39 8.40
N LEU A 123 2.31 -9.24 7.77
CA LEU A 123 2.61 -7.97 8.43
C LEU A 123 1.47 -6.98 8.12
N GLU A 124 0.67 -6.68 9.12
CA GLU A 124 -0.42 -5.71 9.01
C GLU A 124 0.14 -4.28 8.94
N ALA A 125 0.68 -3.91 7.78
CA ALA A 125 1.31 -2.61 7.61
C ALA A 125 1.02 -1.98 6.25
N MET A 126 0.93 -0.65 6.24
CA MET A 126 1.00 0.19 5.05
C MET A 126 2.41 0.76 4.93
N ILE A 127 3.01 0.54 3.79
CA ILE A 127 4.32 1.11 3.46
C ILE A 127 4.11 2.52 2.91
N ILE A 128 4.75 3.52 3.52
CA ILE A 128 4.76 4.89 3.03
C ILE A 128 6.16 5.21 2.52
N ALA A 129 6.33 5.25 1.21
CA ALA A 129 7.55 5.71 0.58
C ALA A 129 7.49 7.24 0.46
N TYR A 130 8.33 7.92 1.23
CA TYR A 130 8.28 9.37 1.40
C TYR A 130 9.58 10.04 0.98
N GLY A 131 9.48 11.23 0.42
CA GLY A 131 10.61 12.11 0.12
C GLY A 131 10.27 13.18 -0.91
N ASP A 132 11.04 14.25 -0.89
CA ASP A 132 10.88 15.43 -1.76
C ASP A 132 11.12 15.06 -3.22
N GLY A 133 10.42 15.27 -4.17
CA GLY A 133 10.52 14.86 -5.58
C GLY A 133 11.93 14.58 -6.13
N ARG A 134 12.02 13.92 -7.29
CA ARG A 134 13.27 13.53 -7.97
C ARG A 134 14.22 12.64 -7.14
N ASN A 135 13.67 11.72 -6.39
CA ASN A 135 14.42 10.80 -5.52
C ASN A 135 14.28 9.32 -5.91
N GLY A 136 13.60 9.02 -7.00
CA GLY A 136 13.45 7.66 -7.52
C GLY A 136 12.35 6.82 -6.90
N LYS A 137 11.59 7.30 -5.87
CA LYS A 137 10.56 6.50 -5.21
C LYS A 137 9.48 5.97 -6.16
N SER A 138 8.94 6.82 -7.05
CA SER A 138 7.95 6.38 -8.04
C SER A 138 8.56 5.43 -9.07
N THR A 139 9.80 5.67 -9.50
CA THR A 139 10.51 4.75 -10.40
C THR A 139 10.66 3.37 -9.77
N PHE A 140 11.15 3.30 -8.53
CA PHE A 140 11.36 2.06 -7.78
C PHE A 140 10.06 1.24 -7.67
N TRP A 141 8.98 1.84 -7.15
CA TRP A 141 7.72 1.11 -6.96
C TRP A 141 7.03 0.75 -8.27
N ASN A 142 7.11 1.60 -9.30
CA ASN A 142 6.53 1.30 -10.60
C ASN A 142 7.29 0.21 -11.37
N VAL A 143 8.60 0.06 -11.16
CA VAL A 143 9.36 -1.10 -11.69
C VAL A 143 8.82 -2.39 -11.07
N ILE A 144 8.70 -2.45 -9.75
CA ILE A 144 8.16 -3.62 -9.04
C ILE A 144 6.74 -3.90 -9.50
N TYR A 145 5.89 -2.87 -9.60
CA TYR A 145 4.52 -2.99 -10.09
C TYR A 145 4.45 -3.65 -11.46
N LYS A 146 5.26 -3.18 -12.42
CA LYS A 146 5.29 -3.73 -13.78
C LYS A 146 5.82 -5.15 -13.82
N VAL A 147 6.88 -5.46 -13.06
CA VAL A 147 7.49 -6.79 -12.98
C VAL A 147 6.51 -7.81 -12.39
N LEU A 148 5.72 -7.43 -11.40
CA LEU A 148 4.73 -8.31 -10.77
C LEU A 148 3.52 -8.63 -11.67
N GLY A 149 3.30 -7.87 -12.73
CA GLY A 149 2.26 -8.16 -13.71
C GLY A 149 0.87 -8.24 -13.07
N SER A 150 0.17 -9.37 -13.24
CA SER A 150 -1.21 -9.52 -12.73
C SER A 150 -1.30 -9.64 -11.20
N TYR A 151 -0.19 -9.82 -10.49
CA TYR A 151 -0.15 -9.79 -9.02
C TYR A 151 -0.20 -8.39 -8.43
N SER A 152 0.13 -7.36 -9.20
CA SER A 152 0.04 -5.97 -8.77
C SER A 152 -1.31 -5.34 -9.11
N GLY A 153 -1.68 -4.33 -8.36
CA GLY A 153 -2.87 -3.51 -8.59
C GLY A 153 -2.67 -2.11 -8.04
N ASN A 154 -3.61 -1.23 -8.30
CA ASN A 154 -3.60 0.13 -7.79
C ASN A 154 -4.95 0.51 -7.17
N ILE A 155 -4.91 1.47 -6.29
CA ILE A 155 -6.06 2.16 -5.72
C ILE A 155 -5.78 3.66 -5.74
N SER A 156 -6.79 4.46 -5.96
CA SER A 156 -6.63 5.90 -5.85
C SER A 156 -6.22 6.30 -4.43
N ALA A 157 -5.24 7.19 -4.29
CA ALA A 157 -4.77 7.62 -2.98
C ALA A 157 -5.85 8.34 -2.15
N ASP A 158 -6.79 9.05 -2.79
CA ASP A 158 -7.94 9.67 -2.11
C ASP A 158 -8.85 8.64 -1.42
N ALA A 159 -8.93 7.38 -1.89
CA ALA A 159 -9.65 6.32 -1.21
C ALA A 159 -9.13 6.05 0.21
N LEU A 160 -7.88 6.38 0.47
CA LEU A 160 -7.25 6.25 1.79
C LEU A 160 -7.52 7.45 2.71
N THR A 161 -8.27 8.47 2.27
CA THR A 161 -8.47 9.72 2.99
C THR A 161 -9.89 9.87 3.55
N VAL A 162 -10.03 10.68 4.60
CA VAL A 162 -11.34 10.98 5.21
C VAL A 162 -12.26 11.78 4.30
N ASN A 163 -11.72 12.47 3.30
CA ASN A 163 -12.48 13.33 2.38
C ASN A 163 -12.99 12.61 1.13
N CYS A 164 -12.72 11.31 1.01
CA CYS A 164 -13.22 10.52 -0.12
C CYS A 164 -14.74 10.38 -0.06
N LYS A 165 -15.44 11.09 -0.96
CA LYS A 165 -16.92 11.08 -1.04
C LYS A 165 -17.46 10.08 -2.07
N ARG A 166 -16.58 9.53 -2.92
CA ARG A 166 -17.00 8.59 -3.97
C ARG A 166 -17.15 7.17 -3.44
N ASN A 167 -17.91 6.34 -4.15
CA ASN A 167 -18.01 4.93 -3.85
C ASN A 167 -16.72 4.21 -4.27
N VAL A 168 -15.95 3.74 -3.30
CA VAL A 168 -14.69 3.00 -3.51
C VAL A 168 -14.87 1.48 -3.63
N LYS A 169 -16.05 0.94 -3.40
CA LYS A 169 -16.32 -0.51 -3.44
C LYS A 169 -15.91 -1.18 -4.76
N PRO A 170 -16.10 -0.56 -5.95
CA PRO A 170 -15.61 -1.15 -7.20
C PRO A 170 -14.09 -1.25 -7.26
N GLU A 171 -13.35 -0.27 -6.71
CA GLU A 171 -11.88 -0.36 -6.62
C GLU A 171 -11.45 -1.45 -5.66
N MET A 172 -12.12 -1.57 -4.49
CA MET A 172 -11.86 -2.66 -3.55
C MET A 172 -12.05 -4.05 -4.20
N ALA A 173 -13.01 -4.18 -5.12
CA ALA A 173 -13.25 -5.44 -5.83
C ALA A 173 -12.09 -5.87 -6.76
N GLU A 174 -11.29 -4.92 -7.24
CA GLU A 174 -10.11 -5.19 -8.07
C GLU A 174 -8.88 -5.63 -7.25
N LEU A 175 -8.93 -5.49 -5.91
CA LEU A 175 -7.84 -5.89 -5.02
C LEU A 175 -7.79 -7.41 -4.79
N LYS A 176 -8.88 -8.14 -5.07
CA LYS A 176 -8.96 -9.58 -4.84
C LYS A 176 -7.82 -10.32 -5.57
N GLY A 177 -7.04 -11.10 -4.82
CA GLY A 177 -5.93 -11.90 -5.32
C GLY A 177 -4.69 -11.10 -5.75
N LYS A 178 -4.66 -9.78 -5.49
CA LYS A 178 -3.44 -8.98 -5.66
C LYS A 178 -2.51 -9.20 -4.48
N ARG A 179 -1.20 -9.07 -4.73
CA ARG A 179 -0.14 -9.21 -3.72
C ARG A 179 0.52 -7.89 -3.37
N MET A 180 0.48 -6.93 -4.28
CA MET A 180 0.91 -5.56 -4.05
C MET A 180 -0.13 -4.58 -4.60
N ILE A 181 -0.50 -3.61 -3.79
CA ILE A 181 -1.39 -2.52 -4.17
C ILE A 181 -0.65 -1.20 -4.00
N ILE A 182 -0.62 -0.40 -5.04
CA ILE A 182 -0.05 0.95 -5.01
C ILE A 182 -1.15 1.99 -4.93
N ALA A 183 -0.99 2.92 -4.00
CA ALA A 183 -1.63 4.23 -3.99
C ALA A 183 -0.57 5.29 -4.29
N ALA A 184 -0.86 6.20 -5.20
CA ALA A 184 0.12 7.18 -5.66
C ALA A 184 -0.34 8.61 -5.35
N GLU A 185 0.57 9.36 -4.77
CA GLU A 185 0.51 10.81 -4.59
C GLU A 185 -0.73 11.36 -3.89
N LEU A 186 -0.56 11.73 -2.64
CA LEU A 186 -1.53 12.52 -1.88
C LEU A 186 -1.22 14.01 -2.03
N GLN A 187 -2.26 14.81 -2.08
CA GLN A 187 -2.13 16.25 -1.96
C GLN A 187 -1.68 16.62 -0.53
N GLU A 188 -1.02 17.74 -0.40
CA GLU A 188 -0.63 18.30 0.89
C GLU A 188 -1.84 18.51 1.81
N GLY A 189 -1.65 18.27 3.11
CA GLY A 189 -2.70 18.43 4.12
C GLY A 189 -3.78 17.36 4.18
N MET A 190 -3.74 16.35 3.28
CA MET A 190 -4.71 15.25 3.31
C MET A 190 -4.57 14.39 4.57
N ARG A 191 -5.71 13.96 5.12
CA ARG A 191 -5.79 13.15 6.34
C ARG A 191 -6.18 11.72 6.03
N LEU A 192 -5.45 10.73 6.59
CA LEU A 192 -5.78 9.32 6.42
C LEU A 192 -7.11 8.96 7.08
N ASN A 193 -7.88 8.16 6.40
CA ASN A 193 -8.99 7.41 6.98
C ASN A 193 -8.40 6.14 7.65
N THR A 194 -8.16 6.23 8.94
CA THR A 194 -7.50 5.16 9.71
C THR A 194 -8.30 3.86 9.68
N SER A 195 -9.63 3.92 9.58
CA SER A 195 -10.47 2.73 9.46
C SER A 195 -10.25 2.01 8.13
N VAL A 196 -10.21 2.76 7.02
CA VAL A 196 -9.93 2.18 5.69
C VAL A 196 -8.51 1.61 5.63
N VAL A 197 -7.53 2.32 6.16
CA VAL A 197 -6.13 1.82 6.21
C VAL A 197 -6.04 0.55 7.03
N LYS A 198 -6.66 0.51 8.23
CA LYS A 198 -6.71 -0.70 9.06
C LYS A 198 -7.35 -1.87 8.32
N GLN A 199 -8.47 -1.64 7.65
CA GLN A 199 -9.17 -2.67 6.86
C GLN A 199 -8.30 -3.22 5.72
N LEU A 200 -7.64 -2.34 4.95
CA LEU A 200 -6.82 -2.75 3.81
C LEU A 200 -5.52 -3.46 4.21
N CYS A 201 -5.01 -3.21 5.43
CA CYS A 201 -3.79 -3.83 5.94
C CYS A 201 -4.06 -5.02 6.87
N SER A 202 -5.31 -5.33 7.20
CA SER A 202 -5.66 -6.42 8.12
C SER A 202 -5.80 -7.76 7.40
N THR A 203 -6.05 -8.79 8.19
CA THR A 203 -6.45 -10.12 7.71
C THR A 203 -7.97 -10.30 7.65
N ASP A 204 -8.73 -9.27 8.05
CA ASP A 204 -10.20 -9.32 8.05
C ASP A 204 -10.77 -9.26 6.63
N PRO A 205 -11.87 -10.00 6.35
CA PRO A 205 -12.47 -9.98 5.03
C PRO A 205 -12.94 -8.58 4.60
N ILE A 206 -12.61 -8.19 3.38
CA ILE A 206 -13.03 -6.93 2.77
C ILE A 206 -14.35 -7.16 2.01
N PHE A 207 -15.34 -6.30 2.31
CA PHE A 207 -16.58 -6.23 1.53
C PHE A 207 -16.36 -5.41 0.26
N ALA A 208 -16.67 -5.99 -0.90
CA ALA A 208 -16.49 -5.37 -2.19
C ALA A 208 -17.70 -5.65 -3.12
N GLU A 209 -17.87 -4.78 -4.10
CA GLU A 209 -19.00 -4.87 -5.03
C GLU A 209 -18.54 -4.42 -6.43
N LYS A 210 -18.65 -5.30 -7.41
CA LYS A 210 -18.48 -4.92 -8.81
C LYS A 210 -19.78 -4.35 -9.35
N LYS A 211 -19.67 -3.32 -10.20
CA LYS A 211 -20.84 -2.70 -10.84
C LYS A 211 -21.71 -3.76 -11.51
N PHE A 212 -23.00 -3.77 -11.17
CA PHE A 212 -24.01 -4.72 -11.68
C PHE A 212 -23.75 -6.20 -11.35
N LYS A 213 -22.98 -6.50 -10.31
CA LYS A 213 -22.79 -7.87 -9.80
C LYS A 213 -23.14 -7.93 -8.32
N ALA A 214 -23.43 -9.14 -7.83
CA ALA A 214 -23.64 -9.37 -6.41
C ALA A 214 -22.38 -9.00 -5.61
N PRO A 215 -22.53 -8.38 -4.43
CA PRO A 215 -21.43 -8.10 -3.54
C PRO A 215 -20.79 -9.40 -3.04
N PHE A 216 -19.51 -9.31 -2.68
CA PHE A 216 -18.75 -10.45 -2.17
C PHE A 216 -17.74 -10.00 -1.11
N HIS A 217 -17.23 -10.98 -0.35
CA HIS A 217 -16.12 -10.76 0.56
C HIS A 217 -14.87 -11.47 0.03
N PHE A 218 -13.69 -10.96 0.37
CA PHE A 218 -12.43 -11.63 0.13
C PHE A 218 -11.42 -11.29 1.23
N GLU A 219 -10.55 -12.23 1.53
CA GLU A 219 -9.42 -11.99 2.43
C GLU A 219 -8.33 -11.20 1.71
N PRO A 220 -7.76 -10.15 2.32
CA PRO A 220 -6.63 -9.43 1.76
C PRO A 220 -5.42 -10.36 1.60
N SER A 221 -4.78 -10.27 0.45
CA SER A 221 -3.55 -11.01 0.12
C SER A 221 -2.41 -10.07 -0.28
N HIS A 222 -2.55 -8.76 -0.01
CA HIS A 222 -1.68 -7.72 -0.54
C HIS A 222 -0.98 -6.92 0.55
N THR A 223 0.18 -6.40 0.20
CA THR A 223 0.84 -5.31 0.91
C THR A 223 0.43 -3.99 0.26
N LEU A 224 -0.04 -3.05 1.08
CA LEU A 224 -0.43 -1.71 0.64
C LEU A 224 0.78 -0.77 0.66
N VAL A 225 1.04 -0.12 -0.46
CA VAL A 225 2.13 0.85 -0.64
C VAL A 225 1.57 2.19 -1.04
N LEU A 226 1.91 3.24 -0.31
CA LEU A 226 1.66 4.62 -0.69
C LEU A 226 3.01 5.28 -0.98
N TYR A 227 3.23 5.80 -2.18
CA TYR A 227 4.36 6.69 -2.41
C TYR A 227 3.88 8.13 -2.58
N THR A 228 4.50 9.05 -1.87
CA THR A 228 4.03 10.44 -1.81
C THR A 228 5.16 11.41 -1.49
N ASN A 229 4.99 12.68 -1.90
CA ASN A 229 5.84 13.80 -1.48
C ASN A 229 5.37 14.44 -0.16
N HIS A 230 4.13 14.18 0.24
CA HIS A 230 3.54 14.77 1.43
C HIS A 230 3.03 13.67 2.34
N LEU A 231 3.55 13.61 3.55
CA LEU A 231 3.05 12.66 4.55
C LEU A 231 1.62 13.04 4.94
N PRO A 232 0.66 12.13 4.85
CA PRO A 232 -0.72 12.42 5.20
C PRO A 232 -0.87 12.65 6.71
N LYS A 233 -1.76 13.54 7.12
CA LYS A 233 -2.07 13.73 8.54
C LYS A 233 -2.75 12.48 9.11
N VAL A 234 -2.26 12.00 10.26
CA VAL A 234 -2.84 10.87 10.99
C VAL A 234 -3.67 11.42 12.14
N GLY A 235 -4.97 11.20 12.10
CA GLY A 235 -5.93 11.92 12.91
C GLY A 235 -6.04 11.60 14.39
N ALA A 236 -5.20 10.75 14.95
CA ALA A 236 -5.35 10.37 16.36
C ALA A 236 -4.05 9.87 16.98
N SER A 237 -3.99 9.99 18.31
CA SER A 237 -3.11 9.26 19.22
C SER A 237 -3.35 7.71 19.19
N ASP A 238 -3.81 7.16 18.09
CA ASP A 238 -4.16 5.76 17.94
C ASP A 238 -2.92 4.93 17.63
N ASP A 239 -2.33 4.35 18.67
CA ASP A 239 -1.19 3.42 18.54
C ASP A 239 -1.48 2.26 17.59
N GLY A 240 -2.74 1.86 17.45
CA GLY A 240 -3.17 0.85 16.50
C GLY A 240 -2.93 1.24 15.04
N THR A 241 -3.03 2.53 14.70
CA THR A 241 -2.67 3.04 13.37
C THR A 241 -1.16 3.17 13.24
N TRP A 242 -0.50 3.80 14.22
CA TRP A 242 0.95 4.06 14.14
C TRP A 242 1.78 2.78 14.00
N ARG A 243 1.42 1.69 14.69
CA ARG A 243 2.12 0.40 14.56
C ARG A 243 2.04 -0.20 13.14
N ARG A 244 1.01 0.19 12.37
CA ARG A 244 0.78 -0.25 10.98
C ARG A 244 1.47 0.61 9.94
N LEU A 245 2.08 1.72 10.30
CA LEU A 245 2.78 2.58 9.36
C LEU A 245 4.27 2.25 9.34
N ILE A 246 4.79 2.02 8.15
CA ILE A 246 6.23 1.87 7.89
C ILE A 246 6.62 2.97 6.92
N VAL A 247 7.45 3.90 7.36
CA VAL A 247 7.93 5.00 6.53
C VAL A 247 9.31 4.64 5.98
N ILE A 248 9.41 4.53 4.66
CA ILE A 248 10.69 4.32 3.96
C ILE A 248 11.12 5.66 3.38
N PRO A 249 12.20 6.27 3.92
CA PRO A 249 12.68 7.56 3.44
C PRO A 249 13.45 7.41 2.12
N PHE A 250 13.18 8.31 1.17
CA PHE A 250 13.90 8.45 -0.09
C PHE A 250 14.61 9.80 -0.11
N HIS A 251 15.89 9.83 0.27
CA HIS A 251 16.70 11.04 0.40
C HIS A 251 17.52 11.37 -0.84
N ALA A 252 17.52 10.50 -1.85
CA ALA A 252 18.26 10.74 -3.08
C ALA A 252 17.84 12.04 -3.77
N LYS A 253 18.80 12.72 -4.39
CA LYS A 253 18.57 13.87 -5.27
C LYS A 253 19.10 13.52 -6.66
N ILE A 254 18.18 13.09 -7.54
CA ILE A 254 18.53 12.62 -8.88
C ILE A 254 18.47 13.81 -9.84
N GLN A 255 19.64 14.26 -10.33
CA GLN A 255 19.78 15.44 -11.19
C GLN A 255 20.87 15.21 -12.24
N GLY A 256 20.86 16.02 -13.31
CA GLY A 256 21.87 15.99 -14.36
C GLY A 256 21.90 14.66 -15.11
N SER A 257 23.07 14.10 -15.32
CA SER A 257 23.25 12.83 -16.04
C SER A 257 22.62 11.61 -15.37
N LYS A 258 22.26 11.69 -14.10
CA LYS A 258 21.56 10.65 -13.35
C LYS A 258 20.03 10.67 -13.59
N ASP A 259 19.47 11.76 -14.14
CA ASP A 259 18.06 11.89 -14.49
C ASP A 259 17.79 11.23 -15.85
N ILE A 260 17.67 9.91 -15.86
CA ILE A 260 17.40 9.11 -17.05
C ILE A 260 15.91 9.17 -17.36
N LYS A 261 15.57 9.62 -18.57
CA LYS A 261 14.16 9.66 -19.02
C LYS A 261 13.61 8.27 -19.22
N ASN A 262 12.34 8.08 -18.84
CA ASN A 262 11.65 6.79 -18.90
C ASN A 262 12.41 5.65 -18.19
N TYR A 263 13.12 5.99 -17.08
CA TYR A 263 13.99 5.05 -16.37
C TYR A 263 13.24 3.81 -15.86
N THR A 264 11.97 3.96 -15.46
CA THR A 264 11.11 2.82 -15.09
C THR A 264 11.05 1.78 -16.20
N GLN A 265 10.77 2.20 -17.45
CA GLN A 265 10.67 1.25 -18.56
C GLN A 265 12.05 0.66 -18.90
N HIS A 266 13.10 1.48 -18.87
CA HIS A 266 14.46 1.02 -19.08
C HIS A 266 14.86 -0.08 -18.09
N LEU A 267 14.56 0.09 -16.80
CA LEU A 267 14.82 -0.93 -15.78
C LEU A 267 13.99 -2.21 -16.01
N VAL A 268 12.71 -2.08 -16.39
CA VAL A 268 11.87 -3.25 -16.68
C VAL A 268 12.40 -4.04 -17.87
N ASP A 269 12.78 -3.35 -18.94
CA ASP A 269 13.22 -3.99 -20.20
C ASP A 269 14.59 -4.67 -20.06
N HIS A 270 15.50 -4.09 -19.26
CA HIS A 270 16.90 -4.54 -19.18
C HIS A 270 17.29 -5.23 -17.88
N ALA A 271 16.48 -5.08 -16.83
CA ALA A 271 16.76 -5.65 -15.51
C ALA A 271 15.52 -6.32 -14.86
N GLY A 272 14.37 -6.41 -15.57
CA GLY A 272 13.13 -6.92 -14.99
C GLY A 272 13.26 -8.31 -14.38
N GLY A 273 14.03 -9.20 -15.02
CA GLY A 273 14.33 -10.53 -14.49
C GLY A 273 15.15 -10.48 -13.19
N ALA A 274 16.15 -9.61 -13.13
CA ALA A 274 16.96 -9.41 -11.92
C ALA A 274 16.14 -8.80 -10.78
N VAL A 275 15.22 -7.86 -11.08
CA VAL A 275 14.27 -7.32 -10.11
C VAL A 275 13.42 -8.44 -9.52
N LEU A 276 12.87 -9.32 -10.36
CA LEU A 276 12.04 -10.44 -9.88
C LEU A 276 12.87 -11.43 -9.06
N SER A 277 14.10 -11.74 -9.46
CA SER A 277 15.03 -12.56 -8.66
C SER A 277 15.29 -11.93 -7.29
N TRP A 278 15.52 -10.63 -7.24
CA TRP A 278 15.73 -9.88 -6.01
C TRP A 278 14.51 -9.91 -5.08
N LEU A 279 13.28 -9.83 -5.64
CA LEU A 279 12.03 -9.96 -4.90
C LEU A 279 11.84 -11.36 -4.32
N ILE A 280 12.12 -12.42 -5.12
CA ILE A 280 12.00 -13.81 -4.69
C ILE A 280 12.97 -14.10 -3.53
N GLU A 281 14.22 -13.62 -3.63
CA GLU A 281 15.18 -13.75 -2.52
C GLU A 281 14.77 -12.93 -1.29
N GLY A 282 14.14 -11.75 -1.49
CA GLY A 282 13.53 -10.98 -0.40
C GLY A 282 12.41 -11.75 0.31
N ALA A 283 11.55 -12.44 -0.44
CA ALA A 283 10.52 -13.31 0.12
C ALA A 283 11.12 -14.48 0.91
N ARG A 284 12.12 -15.16 0.35
CA ARG A 284 12.84 -16.22 1.05
C ARG A 284 13.41 -15.74 2.39
N LYS A 285 14.09 -14.58 2.39
CA LYS A 285 14.67 -13.98 3.60
C LYS A 285 13.62 -13.68 4.67
N VAL A 286 12.50 -13.04 4.29
CA VAL A 286 11.46 -12.65 5.25
C VAL A 286 10.69 -13.84 5.78
N ILE A 287 10.47 -14.89 4.97
CA ILE A 287 9.84 -16.14 5.39
C ILE A 287 10.77 -16.88 6.37
N ALA A 288 12.06 -17.00 6.05
CA ALA A 288 13.06 -17.62 6.93
C ALA A 288 13.21 -16.90 8.28
N ALA A 289 13.02 -15.58 8.29
CA ALA A 289 12.99 -14.76 9.50
C ALA A 289 11.63 -14.80 10.25
N ASN A 290 10.72 -15.71 9.86
CA ASN A 290 9.36 -15.78 10.42
C ASN A 290 8.64 -14.42 10.42
N TYR A 291 8.80 -13.66 9.33
CA TYR A 291 8.22 -12.33 9.10
C TYR A 291 8.65 -11.25 10.12
N GLN A 292 9.71 -11.50 10.87
CA GLN A 292 10.32 -10.53 11.76
C GLN A 292 11.39 -9.74 11.00
N ILE A 293 11.17 -8.46 10.83
CA ILE A 293 12.06 -7.58 10.07
C ILE A 293 12.56 -6.48 11.00
N ASN A 294 13.87 -6.46 11.27
CA ASN A 294 14.49 -5.42 12.08
C ASN A 294 14.51 -4.12 11.28
N ARG A 295 13.96 -3.05 11.84
CA ARG A 295 13.90 -1.73 11.22
C ARG A 295 15.26 -1.03 11.35
N PRO A 296 15.90 -0.56 10.27
CA PRO A 296 17.08 0.29 10.35
C PRO A 296 16.78 1.60 11.07
N GLN A 297 17.82 2.25 11.61
CA GLN A 297 17.65 3.49 12.38
C GLN A 297 16.97 4.59 11.55
N CYS A 298 17.32 4.75 10.28
CA CYS A 298 16.70 5.73 9.40
C CYS A 298 15.18 5.53 9.22
N VAL A 299 14.67 4.29 9.30
CA VAL A 299 13.24 3.99 9.26
C VAL A 299 12.58 4.32 10.61
N LEU A 300 13.27 4.06 11.73
CA LEU A 300 12.81 4.44 13.07
C LEU A 300 12.75 5.95 13.23
N ASP A 301 13.78 6.65 12.76
CA ASP A 301 13.83 8.11 12.80
C ASP A 301 12.74 8.74 11.93
N ALA A 302 12.52 8.19 10.73
CA ALA A 302 11.47 8.68 9.83
C ALA A 302 10.07 8.54 10.42
N ILE A 303 9.75 7.42 11.06
CA ILE A 303 8.44 7.23 11.70
C ILE A 303 8.32 8.09 12.98
N GLY A 304 9.43 8.27 13.73
CA GLY A 304 9.49 9.15 14.89
C GLY A 304 9.18 10.60 14.52
N ALA A 305 9.90 11.15 13.56
CA ALA A 305 9.68 12.51 13.04
C ALA A 305 8.26 12.68 12.48
N TYR A 306 7.73 11.67 11.80
CA TYR A 306 6.35 11.70 11.29
C TYR A 306 5.33 11.75 12.43
N ARG A 307 5.54 10.98 13.52
CA ARG A 307 4.66 10.97 14.69
C ARG A 307 4.72 12.30 15.42
N GLU A 308 5.91 12.85 15.64
CA GLU A 308 6.11 14.17 16.25
C GLU A 308 5.43 15.27 15.44
N GLY A 309 5.59 15.30 14.12
CA GLY A 309 4.93 16.26 13.23
C GLY A 309 3.38 16.15 13.22
N ASN A 310 2.83 15.02 13.68
CA ASN A 310 1.39 14.81 13.81
C ASN A 310 0.85 15.02 15.24
N ASP A 311 1.71 15.31 16.21
CA ASP A 311 1.31 15.64 17.58
C ASP A 311 0.80 17.08 17.70
N TRP A 312 -0.38 17.30 17.12
CA TRP A 312 -1.04 18.59 17.07
C TRP A 312 -1.24 19.24 18.46
N LEU A 313 -1.46 18.40 19.50
CA LEU A 313 -1.67 18.91 20.85
C LEU A 313 -0.34 19.31 21.49
N GLY A 314 0.69 18.48 21.37
CA GLY A 314 2.03 18.79 21.83
C GLY A 314 2.59 20.05 21.16
N ASN A 315 2.41 20.19 19.85
CA ASN A 315 2.82 21.38 19.12
C ASN A 315 2.09 22.64 19.62
N PHE A 316 0.77 22.56 19.76
CA PHE A 316 -0.01 23.68 20.34
C PHE A 316 0.47 24.04 21.75
N ILE A 317 0.67 23.04 22.62
CA ILE A 317 1.13 23.27 24.00
C ILE A 317 2.52 23.90 23.99
N ASN A 318 3.46 23.37 23.19
CA ASN A 318 4.82 23.88 23.12
C ASN A 318 4.89 25.32 22.59
N GLU A 319 4.07 25.66 21.61
CA GLU A 319 4.08 26.99 20.99
C GLU A 319 3.28 28.03 21.80
N CYS A 320 2.10 27.67 22.30
CA CYS A 320 1.15 28.61 22.89
C CYS A 320 1.03 28.53 24.41
N CYS A 321 1.58 27.52 25.07
CA CYS A 321 1.39 27.31 26.48
C CYS A 321 2.72 27.16 27.29
N GLU A 322 2.64 27.46 28.56
CA GLU A 322 3.64 27.09 29.58
C GLU A 322 3.06 25.98 30.45
N VAL A 323 3.88 25.00 30.81
CA VAL A 323 3.45 23.84 31.60
C VAL A 323 4.12 23.83 32.94
N ASP A 324 3.33 23.94 34.01
CA ASP A 324 3.76 23.75 35.36
C ASP A 324 2.56 23.28 36.22
N LYS A 325 2.81 22.47 37.24
CA LYS A 325 1.75 21.95 38.13
C LYS A 325 0.94 23.01 38.85
N SER A 326 1.50 24.20 39.05
CA SER A 326 0.84 25.35 39.68
C SER A 326 -0.04 26.16 38.76
N TYR A 327 0.12 25.96 37.42
CA TYR A 327 -0.59 26.74 36.41
C TYR A 327 -2.02 26.25 36.21
N GLN A 328 -2.87 27.16 35.80
CA GLN A 328 -4.23 26.88 35.39
C GLN A 328 -4.69 27.88 34.33
N GLU A 329 -5.50 27.40 33.38
CA GLU A 329 -6.06 28.25 32.34
C GLU A 329 -7.57 28.03 32.21
N LYS A 330 -8.32 29.10 31.90
CA LYS A 330 -9.75 28.98 31.64
C LYS A 330 -9.97 28.15 30.36
N SER A 331 -10.82 27.11 30.48
CA SER A 331 -11.07 26.18 29.38
C SER A 331 -11.49 26.91 28.09
N GLY A 332 -12.33 27.94 28.20
CA GLY A 332 -12.80 28.69 27.00
C GLY A 332 -11.69 29.49 26.33
N GLU A 333 -10.82 30.14 27.11
CA GLU A 333 -9.69 30.92 26.59
C GLU A 333 -8.67 30.01 25.91
N LEU A 334 -8.36 28.87 26.56
CA LEU A 334 -7.47 27.86 25.96
C LEU A 334 -7.98 27.31 24.63
N TYR A 335 -9.28 27.02 24.54
CA TYR A 335 -9.85 26.53 23.27
C TYR A 335 -9.92 27.62 22.19
N ASN A 336 -10.17 28.87 22.55
CA ASN A 336 -10.14 29.99 21.61
C ASN A 336 -8.73 30.16 21.02
N ARG A 337 -7.68 30.16 21.86
CA ARG A 337 -6.29 30.25 21.40
C ARG A 337 -5.91 29.06 20.53
N TYR A 338 -6.39 27.85 20.85
CA TYR A 338 -6.22 26.68 20.01
C TYR A 338 -6.86 26.85 18.62
N ARG A 339 -8.05 27.46 18.52
CA ARG A 339 -8.69 27.75 17.24
C ARG A 339 -7.89 28.77 16.41
N GLU A 340 -7.38 29.80 17.05
CA GLU A 340 -6.51 30.79 16.41
C GLU A 340 -5.24 30.15 15.88
N TYR A 341 -4.55 29.36 16.72
CA TYR A 341 -3.38 28.57 16.34
C TYR A 341 -3.64 27.68 15.12
N CYS A 342 -4.77 26.97 15.11
CA CYS A 342 -5.14 26.14 13.97
C CYS A 342 -5.34 26.98 12.68
N ASN A 343 -5.96 28.15 12.79
CA ASN A 343 -6.16 29.04 11.64
C ASN A 343 -4.85 29.63 11.13
N GLU A 344 -3.96 30.05 12.02
CA GLU A 344 -2.63 30.59 11.69
C GLU A 344 -1.75 29.57 10.99
N ASN A 345 -1.82 28.30 11.40
CA ASN A 345 -0.98 27.21 10.90
C ASN A 345 -1.67 26.33 9.84
N GLY A 346 -2.88 26.68 9.39
CA GLY A 346 -3.63 25.87 8.43
C GLY A 346 -4.01 24.48 8.96
N GLU A 347 -4.12 24.33 10.30
CA GLU A 347 -4.43 23.07 10.96
C GLU A 347 -5.94 22.83 11.06
N TYR A 348 -6.33 21.54 11.10
CA TYR A 348 -7.73 21.20 11.34
C TYR A 348 -8.13 21.49 12.78
N THR A 349 -9.10 22.37 12.97
CA THR A 349 -9.69 22.70 14.27
C THR A 349 -10.59 21.55 14.75
N ARG A 350 -10.20 20.86 15.81
CA ARG A 350 -10.99 19.78 16.42
C ARG A 350 -12.15 20.36 17.23
N SER A 351 -13.17 19.51 17.46
CA SER A 351 -14.28 19.89 18.33
C SER A 351 -13.81 20.16 19.78
N THR A 352 -14.59 20.95 20.52
CA THR A 352 -14.32 21.17 21.97
C THR A 352 -14.23 19.85 22.75
N SER A 353 -15.07 18.88 22.39
CA SER A 353 -15.06 17.55 23.03
C SER A 353 -13.74 16.83 22.83
N ASP A 354 -13.28 16.76 21.56
CA ASP A 354 -12.03 16.07 21.20
C ASP A 354 -10.81 16.78 21.79
N PHE A 355 -10.81 18.13 21.79
CA PHE A 355 -9.73 18.93 22.35
C PHE A 355 -9.54 18.65 23.84
N TYR A 356 -10.63 18.70 24.63
CA TYR A 356 -10.51 18.44 26.06
C TYR A 356 -10.24 16.97 26.38
N ALA A 357 -10.77 16.03 25.61
CA ALA A 357 -10.44 14.62 25.78
C ALA A 357 -8.94 14.36 25.55
N ALA A 358 -8.35 15.02 24.54
CA ALA A 358 -6.91 14.91 24.28
C ALA A 358 -6.06 15.52 25.39
N LEU A 359 -6.47 16.66 25.98
CA LEU A 359 -5.80 17.25 27.14
C LEU A 359 -5.85 16.32 28.37
N GLU A 360 -7.00 15.68 28.61
CA GLU A 360 -7.15 14.72 29.71
C GLU A 360 -6.25 13.50 29.51
N GLN A 361 -6.16 12.98 28.27
CA GLN A 361 -5.25 11.88 27.90
C GLN A 361 -3.77 12.28 28.06
N ALA A 362 -3.43 13.54 27.79
CA ALA A 362 -2.10 14.11 28.01
C ALA A 362 -1.79 14.38 29.49
N GLY A 363 -2.73 14.11 30.39
CA GLY A 363 -2.54 14.21 31.84
C GLY A 363 -3.01 15.53 32.46
N PHE A 364 -3.56 16.46 31.70
CA PHE A 364 -4.11 17.71 32.24
C PHE A 364 -5.51 17.47 32.78
N LYS A 365 -5.75 17.98 34.05
CA LYS A 365 -7.02 17.76 34.74
C LYS A 365 -7.97 18.93 34.53
N LYS A 366 -9.24 18.63 34.23
CA LYS A 366 -10.30 19.60 34.13
C LYS A 366 -10.94 19.79 35.50
N THR A 367 -11.02 21.02 35.98
CA THR A 367 -11.69 21.39 37.24
C THR A 367 -12.80 22.38 36.98
N ARG A 368 -13.78 22.43 37.88
CA ARG A 368 -14.89 23.37 37.81
C ARG A 368 -14.97 24.13 39.14
N THR A 369 -14.97 25.46 39.09
CA THR A 369 -15.32 26.35 40.17
C THR A 369 -16.77 26.85 40.02
N HIS A 370 -17.28 27.62 40.96
CA HIS A 370 -18.61 28.22 40.87
C HIS A 370 -18.74 29.17 39.65
N SER A 371 -17.64 29.76 39.18
CA SER A 371 -17.64 30.80 38.13
C SER A 371 -17.11 30.36 36.80
N ALA A 372 -16.23 29.33 36.71
CA ALA A 372 -15.59 28.91 35.46
C ALA A 372 -15.09 27.44 35.48
N ARG A 373 -14.72 26.95 34.31
CA ARG A 373 -14.01 25.69 34.12
C ARG A 373 -12.55 25.96 33.80
N TYR A 374 -11.65 25.25 34.45
CA TYR A 374 -10.20 25.39 34.28
C TYR A 374 -9.55 24.08 33.84
N ILE A 375 -8.47 24.19 33.11
CA ILE A 375 -7.50 23.12 32.85
C ILE A 375 -6.31 23.39 33.78
N MET A 376 -5.93 22.37 34.56
CA MET A 376 -4.82 22.45 35.51
C MET A 376 -3.55 21.93 34.88
N GLY A 377 -2.41 22.54 35.21
CA GLY A 377 -1.09 22.10 34.80
C GLY A 377 -0.52 22.85 33.59
N LEU A 378 -1.26 23.83 33.05
CA LEU A 378 -0.79 24.71 31.98
C LEU A 378 -1.46 26.09 32.04
N GLN A 379 -0.82 27.07 31.39
CA GLN A 379 -1.37 28.41 31.11
C GLN A 379 -0.95 28.86 29.75
N LEU A 380 -1.71 29.79 29.11
CA LEU A 380 -1.31 30.44 27.90
C LEU A 380 -0.06 31.30 28.12
N LYS A 381 0.86 31.29 27.15
CA LYS A 381 1.97 32.25 27.15
C LYS A 381 1.39 33.66 27.02
N ASN A 382 1.90 34.57 27.83
CA ASN A 382 1.58 35.98 27.63
C ASN A 382 2.24 36.44 26.34
N ASP A 383 1.46 36.82 25.31
CA ASP A 383 1.97 37.59 24.20
C ASP A 383 2.41 38.96 24.78
N ILE A 384 3.68 39.03 25.17
CA ILE A 384 4.30 40.34 25.37
C ILE A 384 4.49 40.90 24.00
N LEU A 385 3.54 41.73 23.58
CA LEU A 385 3.73 42.65 22.46
C LEU A 385 4.87 43.60 22.85
N ASP A 386 6.12 43.25 22.39
CA ASP A 386 7.20 44.24 22.31
C ASP A 386 7.11 44.99 20.98
#